data_df8979afcaceb79e2baeb87894ca0e93
#
_entry.id   df8979afcaceb79e2baeb87894ca0e93
#
_cell.length_a   1.000
_cell.length_b   1.000
_cell.length_c   1.000
_cell.angle_alpha   90.00
_cell.angle_beta   90.00
_cell.angle_gamma   90.00
#
_symmetry.space_group_name_H-M   'P 1'
#
loop_
_entity.id
_entity.type
_entity.pdbx_description
1 polymer ?
#
loop_
_entity_poly.entity_id
_entity_poly.type
_entity_poly.pdbx_seq_one_letter_code
_entity_poly.pdbx_strand_id
1 'polypeptide(L)'
;MGCFNRAMDAPWLEWLRRLQALAQTGLAFTHDDYDRERYTALLDLAAQMMGAVAGAPPAHVAGLYGAEAGYATPKVDVRAAVFREQRILLVKERSDGRWTLPGGWADVGDSPSATAEREAREESGYEVRAVKLAAVYDRNRHGHTPMLFHIWKLFFVCELIGGAARTTLETDGAEFFAADALPTLSIGRVTHAQIAHMFEHHRRPELPTSFD
;
A
#
# COMPACT_ATOMS: atom_id res chain seq x y z
N MET A 1 3.29 -5.67 28.87
CA MET A 1 2.84 -5.66 27.45
C MET A 1 2.75 -4.24 26.86
N GLY A 2 3.23 -3.19 27.50
CA GLY A 2 3.06 -1.79 27.08
C GLY A 2 4.28 -1.09 26.45
N CYS A 3 5.46 -1.69 26.39
CA CYS A 3 6.68 -1.01 25.90
C CYS A 3 6.95 -1.16 24.40
N PHE A 4 6.39 -2.18 23.73
CA PHE A 4 6.65 -2.44 22.30
C PHE A 4 5.85 -1.54 21.35
N ASN A 5 4.68 -1.04 21.77
CA ASN A 5 3.86 -0.18 20.90
C ASN A 5 4.46 1.23 20.70
N ARG A 6 5.25 1.74 21.64
CA ARG A 6 5.94 3.07 21.51
C ARG A 6 7.13 3.05 20.56
N ALA A 7 7.76 1.90 20.31
CA ALA A 7 8.90 1.81 19.41
C ALA A 7 8.50 1.90 17.93
N MET A 8 7.25 1.57 17.59
CA MET A 8 6.75 1.61 16.21
C MET A 8 6.22 3.00 15.79
N ASP A 9 5.90 3.88 16.74
CA ASP A 9 5.53 5.28 16.51
C ASP A 9 6.73 6.23 16.48
N ALA A 10 7.92 5.72 16.77
CA ALA A 10 9.14 6.49 16.78
C ALA A 10 9.76 6.63 15.37
N PRO A 11 10.61 7.66 15.13
CA PRO A 11 11.25 7.89 13.82
C PRO A 11 12.20 6.76 13.37
N TRP A 12 12.40 5.72 14.22
CA TRP A 12 13.25 4.56 13.93
C TRP A 12 12.89 3.84 12.64
N LEU A 13 11.61 3.62 12.37
CA LEU A 13 11.15 2.91 11.19
C LEU A 13 11.46 3.69 9.90
N GLU A 14 11.30 5.00 9.94
CA GLU A 14 11.70 5.87 8.84
C GLU A 14 13.23 5.87 8.65
N TRP A 15 13.99 6.00 9.71
CA TRP A 15 15.45 5.98 9.66
C TRP A 15 15.97 4.65 9.13
N LEU A 16 15.39 3.53 9.54
CA LEU A 16 15.78 2.20 9.07
C LEU A 16 15.48 2.01 7.58
N ARG A 17 14.34 2.49 7.09
CA ARG A 17 14.06 2.48 5.63
C ARG A 17 15.05 3.34 4.86
N ARG A 18 15.42 4.50 5.38
CA ARG A 18 16.43 5.37 4.76
C ARG A 18 17.81 4.72 4.77
N LEU A 19 18.20 4.08 5.87
CA LEU A 19 19.46 3.34 5.96
C LEU A 19 19.51 2.20 4.94
N GLN A 20 18.46 1.40 4.87
CA GLN A 20 18.30 0.35 3.87
C GLN A 20 18.39 0.90 2.44
N ALA A 21 17.65 1.97 2.13
CA ALA A 21 17.66 2.58 0.80
C ALA A 21 19.04 3.12 0.39
N LEU A 22 19.77 3.73 1.34
CA LEU A 22 21.14 4.21 1.09
C LEU A 22 22.09 3.05 0.81
N ALA A 23 22.02 1.97 1.60
CA ALA A 23 22.86 0.80 1.42
C ALA A 23 22.54 0.08 0.08
N GLN A 24 21.27 -0.15 -0.23
CA GLN A 24 20.84 -0.74 -1.49
C GLN A 24 21.29 0.09 -2.70
N THR A 25 21.09 1.40 -2.66
CA THR A 25 21.52 2.31 -3.74
C THR A 25 23.04 2.32 -3.86
N GLY A 26 23.77 2.34 -2.74
CA GLY A 26 25.22 2.23 -2.74
C GLY A 26 25.70 0.95 -3.40
N LEU A 27 25.12 -0.20 -3.07
CA LEU A 27 25.41 -1.48 -3.72
C LEU A 27 25.14 -1.48 -5.22
N ALA A 28 24.10 -0.78 -5.66
CA ALA A 28 23.72 -0.72 -7.08
C ALA A 28 24.74 0.04 -7.94
N PHE A 29 25.41 1.05 -7.36
CA PHE A 29 26.27 1.96 -8.13
C PHE A 29 27.76 1.86 -7.81
N THR A 30 28.15 1.21 -6.70
CA THR A 30 29.58 1.09 -6.38
C THR A 30 30.28 0.14 -7.33
N HIS A 31 31.53 0.50 -7.69
CA HIS A 31 32.48 -0.34 -8.42
C HIS A 31 33.69 -0.71 -7.55
N ASP A 32 33.72 -0.24 -6.31
CA ASP A 32 34.78 -0.50 -5.33
C ASP A 32 34.41 -1.64 -4.40
N ASP A 33 35.29 -2.63 -4.23
CA ASP A 33 35.02 -3.81 -3.42
C ASP A 33 34.92 -3.49 -1.93
N TYR A 34 35.69 -2.51 -1.43
CA TYR A 34 35.60 -2.08 -0.04
C TYR A 34 34.27 -1.35 0.27
N ASP A 35 33.79 -0.56 -0.69
CA ASP A 35 32.49 0.08 -0.55
C ASP A 35 31.36 -0.95 -0.64
N ARG A 36 31.51 -1.94 -1.49
CA ARG A 36 30.56 -3.06 -1.57
C ARG A 36 30.44 -3.80 -0.24
N GLU A 37 31.58 -4.12 0.39
CA GLU A 37 31.62 -4.73 1.71
C GLU A 37 30.93 -3.85 2.76
N ARG A 38 31.21 -2.55 2.77
CA ARG A 38 30.60 -1.58 3.71
C ARG A 38 29.09 -1.47 3.51
N TYR A 39 28.61 -1.35 2.27
CA TYR A 39 27.16 -1.27 2.01
C TYR A 39 26.44 -2.58 2.33
N THR A 40 27.07 -3.73 2.10
CA THR A 40 26.53 -5.02 2.53
C THR A 40 26.40 -5.08 4.06
N ALA A 41 27.43 -4.71 4.78
CA ALA A 41 27.39 -4.66 6.25
C ALA A 41 26.32 -3.68 6.79
N LEU A 42 26.13 -2.53 6.12
CA LEU A 42 25.07 -1.58 6.46
C LEU A 42 23.67 -2.17 6.20
N LEU A 43 23.47 -2.91 5.10
CA LEU A 43 22.21 -3.56 4.79
C LEU A 43 21.89 -4.67 5.81
N ASP A 44 22.87 -5.46 6.20
CA ASP A 44 22.74 -6.49 7.23
C ASP A 44 22.41 -5.87 8.61
N LEU A 45 23.06 -4.78 8.97
CA LEU A 45 22.75 -4.05 10.19
C LEU A 45 21.32 -3.49 10.17
N ALA A 46 20.91 -2.90 9.06
CA ALA A 46 19.53 -2.42 8.88
C ALA A 46 18.51 -3.56 9.03
N ALA A 47 18.80 -4.74 8.49
CA ALA A 47 17.93 -5.92 8.63
C ALA A 47 17.85 -6.41 10.09
N GLN A 48 18.97 -6.43 10.83
CA GLN A 48 18.98 -6.80 12.24
C GLN A 48 18.15 -5.82 13.08
N MET A 49 18.35 -4.51 12.88
CA MET A 49 17.63 -3.47 13.60
C MET A 49 16.14 -3.49 13.26
N MET A 50 15.79 -3.65 11.98
CA MET A 50 14.40 -3.74 11.54
C MET A 50 13.72 -5.00 12.11
N GLY A 51 14.42 -6.14 12.14
CA GLY A 51 13.94 -7.36 12.78
C GLY A 51 13.62 -7.17 14.26
N ALA A 52 14.49 -6.47 14.99
CA ALA A 52 14.28 -6.15 16.40
C ALA A 52 13.05 -5.22 16.60
N VAL A 53 12.87 -4.22 15.75
CA VAL A 53 11.73 -3.29 15.81
C VAL A 53 10.42 -3.98 15.40
N ALA A 54 10.44 -4.82 14.38
CA ALA A 54 9.26 -5.51 13.85
C ALA A 54 8.89 -6.80 14.59
N GLY A 55 9.76 -7.28 15.50
CA GLY A 55 9.59 -8.59 16.14
C GLY A 55 9.73 -9.77 15.17
N ALA A 56 10.51 -9.59 14.09
CA ALA A 56 10.72 -10.59 13.05
C ALA A 56 12.17 -11.11 13.07
N PRO A 57 12.43 -12.36 12.65
CA PRO A 57 13.79 -12.87 12.54
C PRO A 57 14.62 -12.00 11.57
N PRO A 58 15.83 -11.55 11.96
CA PRO A 58 16.69 -10.73 11.10
C PRO A 58 16.97 -11.38 9.73
N ALA A 59 17.13 -12.69 9.66
CA ALA A 59 17.34 -13.43 8.42
C ALA A 59 16.15 -13.31 7.45
N HIS A 60 14.91 -13.24 7.98
CA HIS A 60 13.72 -13.02 7.15
C HIS A 60 13.75 -11.61 6.55
N VAL A 61 14.08 -10.59 7.34
CA VAL A 61 14.19 -9.20 6.85
C VAL A 61 15.32 -9.06 5.84
N ALA A 62 16.48 -9.68 6.11
CA ALA A 62 17.61 -9.69 5.18
C ALA A 62 17.24 -10.34 3.83
N GLY A 63 16.45 -11.42 3.85
CA GLY A 63 15.93 -12.05 2.64
C GLY A 63 15.02 -11.12 1.84
N LEU A 64 14.14 -10.35 2.50
CA LEU A 64 13.29 -9.36 1.85
C LEU A 64 14.10 -8.19 1.24
N TYR A 65 15.12 -7.72 1.94
CA TYR A 65 16.01 -6.67 1.41
C TYR A 65 16.88 -7.17 0.27
N GLY A 66 17.39 -8.41 0.36
CA GLY A 66 18.20 -9.03 -0.69
C GLY A 66 17.43 -9.33 -1.99
N ALA A 67 16.10 -9.41 -1.93
CA ALA A 67 15.25 -9.52 -3.12
C ALA A 67 15.10 -8.19 -3.88
N GLU A 68 15.45 -7.06 -3.26
CA GLU A 68 15.41 -5.73 -3.87
C GLU A 68 16.79 -5.35 -4.39
N ALA A 69 16.89 -4.96 -5.66
CA ALA A 69 18.13 -4.54 -6.29
C ALA A 69 17.95 -3.20 -7.03
N GLY A 70 19.07 -2.52 -7.33
CA GLY A 70 19.05 -1.26 -8.05
C GLY A 70 18.78 -0.06 -7.14
N TYR A 71 18.42 1.07 -7.75
CA TYR A 71 18.09 2.30 -7.04
C TYR A 71 16.82 2.09 -6.20
N ALA A 72 16.90 2.34 -4.90
CA ALA A 72 15.76 2.17 -4.00
C ALA A 72 14.69 3.24 -4.27
N THR A 73 13.48 2.79 -4.61
CA THR A 73 12.31 3.66 -4.83
C THR A 73 11.14 3.20 -3.96
N PRO A 74 10.17 4.09 -3.63
CA PRO A 74 8.92 3.66 -3.06
C PRO A 74 8.19 2.67 -3.98
N LYS A 75 7.53 1.68 -3.40
CA LYS A 75 6.58 0.84 -4.13
C LYS A 75 5.30 1.62 -4.36
N VAL A 76 4.56 1.29 -5.41
CA VAL A 76 3.29 1.95 -5.75
C VAL A 76 2.14 0.98 -5.52
N ASP A 77 1.21 1.40 -4.68
CA ASP A 77 -0.05 0.70 -4.39
C ASP A 77 -1.21 1.54 -4.96
N VAL A 78 -2.09 0.93 -5.74
CA VAL A 78 -3.20 1.61 -6.41
C VAL A 78 -4.53 1.10 -5.87
N ARG A 79 -5.48 2.01 -5.60
CA ARG A 79 -6.80 1.70 -5.06
C ARG A 79 -7.91 2.29 -5.90
N ALA A 80 -8.94 1.48 -6.19
CA ALA A 80 -10.14 1.90 -6.92
C ALA A 80 -11.28 2.23 -5.94
N ALA A 81 -11.75 3.46 -5.94
CA ALA A 81 -12.97 3.89 -5.24
C ALA A 81 -14.15 3.86 -6.21
N VAL A 82 -14.93 2.80 -6.17
CA VAL A 82 -16.07 2.56 -7.05
C VAL A 82 -17.36 2.83 -6.28
N PHE A 83 -18.27 3.58 -6.86
CA PHE A 83 -19.52 3.97 -6.19
C PHE A 83 -20.75 3.46 -6.94
N ARG A 84 -21.77 3.07 -6.15
CA ARG A 84 -23.13 2.77 -6.59
C ARG A 84 -24.11 3.33 -5.56
N GLU A 85 -25.05 4.18 -5.97
CA GLU A 85 -26.11 4.70 -5.09
C GLU A 85 -25.57 5.20 -3.72
N GLN A 86 -24.56 6.05 -3.73
CA GLN A 86 -23.90 6.60 -2.53
C GLN A 86 -23.26 5.56 -1.61
N ARG A 87 -22.95 4.39 -2.12
CA ARG A 87 -22.22 3.33 -1.42
C ARG A 87 -20.91 3.04 -2.13
N ILE A 88 -19.87 2.74 -1.36
CA ILE A 88 -18.53 2.42 -1.88
C ILE A 88 -18.32 0.91 -1.93
N LEU A 89 -17.73 0.43 -3.01
CA LEU A 89 -17.34 -0.96 -3.16
C LEU A 89 -16.15 -1.29 -2.27
N LEU A 90 -16.28 -2.32 -1.47
CA LEU A 90 -15.18 -2.94 -0.74
C LEU A 90 -15.11 -4.43 -1.09
N VAL A 91 -13.91 -4.98 -1.01
CA VAL A 91 -13.62 -6.41 -1.14
C VAL A 91 -13.17 -6.98 0.19
N LYS A 92 -13.52 -8.24 0.47
CA LYS A 92 -13.14 -8.92 1.69
C LYS A 92 -11.90 -9.77 1.46
N GLU A 93 -10.79 -9.37 2.02
CA GLU A 93 -9.50 -10.05 1.92
C GLU A 93 -9.51 -11.43 2.60
N ARG A 94 -9.01 -12.45 1.93
CA ARG A 94 -8.83 -13.78 2.55
C ARG A 94 -7.72 -13.80 3.59
N SER A 95 -6.70 -12.95 3.40
CA SER A 95 -5.50 -12.96 4.24
C SER A 95 -5.75 -12.53 5.68
N ASP A 96 -6.73 -11.62 5.94
CA ASP A 96 -7.05 -11.10 7.26
C ASP A 96 -8.56 -11.07 7.58
N GLY A 97 -9.41 -11.47 6.63
CA GLY A 97 -10.88 -11.50 6.77
C GLY A 97 -11.52 -10.11 6.85
N ARG A 98 -10.79 -9.04 6.52
CA ARG A 98 -11.22 -7.65 6.64
C ARG A 98 -11.48 -7.03 5.28
N TRP A 99 -12.10 -5.85 5.28
CA TRP A 99 -12.52 -5.19 4.07
C TRP A 99 -11.57 -4.06 3.66
N THR A 100 -11.39 -3.89 2.35
CA THR A 100 -10.56 -2.84 1.76
C THR A 100 -11.15 -2.36 0.43
N LEU A 101 -10.65 -1.23 -0.08
CA LEU A 101 -10.87 -0.86 -1.47
C LEU A 101 -10.17 -1.88 -2.38
N PRO A 102 -10.78 -2.28 -3.50
CA PRO A 102 -10.09 -3.06 -4.53
C PRO A 102 -8.78 -2.39 -4.94
N GLY A 103 -7.74 -3.17 -5.13
CA GLY A 103 -6.46 -2.64 -5.55
C GLY A 103 -5.26 -3.32 -4.91
N GLY A 104 -4.10 -3.17 -5.54
CA GLY A 104 -2.85 -3.83 -5.18
C GLY A 104 -1.63 -3.08 -5.67
N TRP A 105 -0.55 -3.83 -5.87
CA TRP A 105 0.68 -3.31 -6.43
C TRP A 105 0.51 -2.97 -7.92
N ALA A 106 1.11 -1.85 -8.33
CA ALA A 106 1.21 -1.53 -9.74
C ALA A 106 2.22 -2.47 -10.42
N ASP A 107 1.78 -3.18 -11.46
CA ASP A 107 2.64 -4.02 -12.26
C ASP A 107 3.43 -3.22 -13.30
N VAL A 108 4.65 -3.71 -13.61
CA VAL A 108 5.47 -3.12 -14.67
C VAL A 108 4.75 -3.30 -16.01
N GLY A 109 4.54 -2.18 -16.70
CA GLY A 109 3.82 -2.13 -17.96
C GLY A 109 2.40 -1.60 -17.86
N ASP A 110 1.78 -1.63 -16.67
CA ASP A 110 0.48 -1.02 -16.45
C ASP A 110 0.61 0.48 -16.17
N SER A 111 -0.34 1.25 -16.70
CA SER A 111 -0.54 2.61 -16.19
C SER A 111 -1.26 2.56 -14.83
N PRO A 112 -1.11 3.59 -13.97
CA PRO A 112 -1.81 3.59 -12.68
C PRO A 112 -3.33 3.45 -12.79
N SER A 113 -3.96 4.03 -13.80
CA SER A 113 -5.40 3.87 -14.06
C SER A 113 -5.75 2.46 -14.52
N ALA A 114 -4.93 1.86 -15.40
CA ALA A 114 -5.12 0.47 -15.84
C ALA A 114 -4.99 -0.51 -14.66
N THR A 115 -4.04 -0.29 -13.75
CA THR A 115 -3.92 -1.07 -12.50
C THR A 115 -5.21 -0.99 -11.68
N ALA A 116 -5.78 0.21 -11.46
CA ALA A 116 -7.04 0.37 -10.70
C ALA A 116 -8.20 -0.42 -11.34
N GLU A 117 -8.31 -0.39 -12.67
CA GLU A 117 -9.35 -1.09 -13.42
C GLU A 117 -9.16 -2.60 -13.39
N ARG A 118 -7.93 -3.07 -13.58
CA ARG A 118 -7.57 -4.50 -13.53
C ARG A 118 -7.85 -5.09 -12.16
N GLU A 119 -7.35 -4.46 -11.11
CA GLU A 119 -7.51 -4.90 -9.72
C GLU A 119 -9.00 -4.94 -9.32
N ALA A 120 -9.76 -3.90 -9.66
CA ALA A 120 -11.19 -3.89 -9.38
C ALA A 120 -11.90 -5.09 -10.04
N ARG A 121 -11.57 -5.40 -11.29
CA ARG A 121 -12.14 -6.55 -12.00
C ARG A 121 -11.68 -7.89 -11.40
N GLU A 122 -10.39 -8.02 -11.09
CA GLU A 122 -9.81 -9.27 -10.58
C GLU A 122 -10.31 -9.59 -9.17
N GLU A 123 -10.36 -8.61 -8.27
CA GLU A 123 -10.73 -8.80 -6.87
C GLU A 123 -12.23 -8.79 -6.62
N SER A 124 -13.03 -8.06 -7.41
CA SER A 124 -14.46 -7.91 -7.17
C SER A 124 -15.37 -8.53 -8.24
N GLY A 125 -14.87 -8.71 -9.47
CA GLY A 125 -15.66 -9.09 -10.63
C GLY A 125 -16.39 -7.95 -11.31
N TYR A 126 -16.31 -6.73 -10.79
CA TYR A 126 -16.90 -5.56 -11.43
C TYR A 126 -15.96 -4.95 -12.46
N GLU A 127 -16.53 -4.50 -13.57
CA GLU A 127 -15.84 -3.75 -14.61
C GLU A 127 -15.99 -2.27 -14.33
N VAL A 128 -14.87 -1.55 -14.29
CA VAL A 128 -14.83 -0.14 -13.93
C VAL A 128 -13.96 0.66 -14.89
N ARG A 129 -14.16 1.97 -14.92
CA ARG A 129 -13.32 2.92 -15.64
C ARG A 129 -12.81 3.97 -14.68
N ALA A 130 -11.49 4.12 -14.58
CA ALA A 130 -10.86 5.18 -13.79
C ALA A 130 -11.12 6.55 -14.44
N VAL A 131 -11.75 7.46 -13.70
CA VAL A 131 -12.15 8.78 -14.22
C VAL A 131 -11.42 9.93 -13.55
N LYS A 132 -10.82 9.68 -12.37
CA LYS A 132 -10.16 10.74 -11.62
C LYS A 132 -9.10 10.16 -10.68
N LEU A 133 -7.90 10.73 -10.69
CA LEU A 133 -6.93 10.55 -9.62
C LEU A 133 -7.37 11.44 -8.45
N ALA A 134 -7.88 10.83 -7.39
CA ALA A 134 -8.40 11.55 -6.22
C ALA A 134 -7.29 11.91 -5.23
N ALA A 135 -6.33 10.99 -5.01
CA ALA A 135 -5.25 11.25 -4.06
C ALA A 135 -3.97 10.49 -4.40
N VAL A 136 -2.83 11.10 -3.98
CA VAL A 136 -1.50 10.48 -3.95
C VAL A 136 -0.93 10.68 -2.54
N TYR A 137 -0.73 9.59 -1.79
CA TYR A 137 -0.35 9.67 -0.39
C TYR A 137 0.89 8.84 -0.07
N ASP A 138 1.79 9.39 0.75
CA ASP A 138 2.74 8.59 1.52
C ASP A 138 1.98 7.78 2.56
N ARG A 139 1.93 6.46 2.37
CA ARG A 139 1.24 5.54 3.27
C ARG A 139 1.56 5.79 4.75
N ASN A 140 2.79 6.17 5.06
CA ASN A 140 3.27 6.30 6.43
C ASN A 140 2.68 7.52 7.17
N ARG A 141 2.08 8.48 6.44
CA ARG A 141 1.47 9.70 7.01
C ARG A 141 -0.03 9.55 7.29
N HIS A 142 -0.66 8.43 6.90
CA HIS A 142 -2.12 8.27 6.91
C HIS A 142 -2.64 7.19 7.89
N GLY A 143 -1.93 6.96 9.01
CA GLY A 143 -2.41 6.11 10.11
C GLY A 143 -2.52 4.62 9.79
N HIS A 144 -1.81 4.15 8.80
CA HIS A 144 -1.70 2.72 8.52
C HIS A 144 -0.82 2.00 9.55
N THR A 145 -1.03 0.69 9.69
CA THR A 145 -0.08 -0.15 10.44
C THR A 145 1.32 -0.04 9.84
N PRO A 146 2.38 -0.01 10.66
CA PRO A 146 3.76 0.06 10.18
C PRO A 146 4.08 -1.04 9.17
N MET A 147 4.91 -0.74 8.18
CA MET A 147 5.32 -1.66 7.14
C MET A 147 6.81 -1.51 6.80
N LEU A 148 7.44 -2.59 6.33
CA LEU A 148 8.86 -2.63 5.99
C LEU A 148 9.23 -1.65 4.87
N PHE A 149 8.44 -1.64 3.80
CA PHE A 149 8.69 -0.82 2.61
C PHE A 149 8.08 0.57 2.70
N HIS A 150 8.69 1.53 2.02
CA HIS A 150 8.08 2.82 1.72
C HIS A 150 7.09 2.65 0.56
N ILE A 151 5.87 3.18 0.70
CA ILE A 151 4.80 2.97 -0.27
C ILE A 151 4.08 4.27 -0.55
N TRP A 152 3.91 4.58 -1.82
CA TRP A 152 2.97 5.58 -2.28
C TRP A 152 1.65 4.93 -2.66
N LYS A 153 0.55 5.52 -2.20
CA LYS A 153 -0.80 5.05 -2.48
C LYS A 153 -1.51 6.02 -3.41
N LEU A 154 -1.98 5.48 -4.53
CA LEU A 154 -2.75 6.22 -5.52
C LEU A 154 -4.21 5.79 -5.42
N PHE A 155 -5.13 6.74 -5.26
CA PHE A 155 -6.56 6.48 -5.18
C PHE A 155 -7.26 7.03 -6.41
N PHE A 156 -7.95 6.16 -7.14
CA PHE A 156 -8.76 6.55 -8.30
C PHE A 156 -10.24 6.45 -7.98
N VAL A 157 -11.01 7.51 -8.28
CA VAL A 157 -12.45 7.38 -8.41
C VAL A 157 -12.73 6.70 -9.74
N CYS A 158 -13.54 5.66 -9.69
CA CYS A 158 -13.88 4.84 -10.85
C CYS A 158 -15.39 4.79 -11.05
N GLU A 159 -15.82 4.87 -12.30
CA GLU A 159 -17.20 4.60 -12.73
C GLU A 159 -17.41 3.09 -12.87
N LEU A 160 -18.54 2.60 -12.38
CA LEU A 160 -18.98 1.23 -12.59
C LEU A 160 -19.59 1.12 -13.99
N ILE A 161 -19.01 0.26 -14.84
CA ILE A 161 -19.48 0.06 -16.23
C ILE A 161 -20.12 -1.30 -16.45
N GLY A 162 -19.87 -2.28 -15.60
CA GLY A 162 -20.45 -3.62 -15.75
C GLY A 162 -20.01 -4.62 -14.70
N GLY A 163 -20.21 -5.88 -15.00
CA GLY A 163 -19.80 -6.99 -14.14
C GLY A 163 -20.73 -7.26 -12.96
N ALA A 164 -20.35 -8.21 -12.12
CA ALA A 164 -21.08 -8.60 -10.92
C ALA A 164 -20.11 -9.12 -9.86
N ALA A 165 -20.50 -8.98 -8.58
CA ALA A 165 -19.71 -9.47 -7.46
C ALA A 165 -19.39 -10.96 -7.61
N ARG A 166 -18.14 -11.32 -7.37
CA ARG A 166 -17.69 -12.72 -7.33
C ARG A 166 -16.64 -12.91 -6.23
N THR A 167 -16.51 -14.13 -5.76
CA THR A 167 -15.35 -14.59 -5.00
C THR A 167 -14.19 -14.88 -5.94
N THR A 168 -12.97 -14.65 -5.49
CA THR A 168 -11.77 -14.84 -6.28
C THR A 168 -10.72 -15.65 -5.52
N LEU A 169 -9.51 -15.76 -6.03
CA LEU A 169 -8.41 -16.40 -5.30
C LEU A 169 -7.97 -15.57 -4.08
N GLU A 170 -8.14 -14.25 -4.12
CA GLU A 170 -7.65 -13.31 -3.10
C GLU A 170 -8.75 -12.81 -2.18
N THR A 171 -10.01 -12.75 -2.66
CA THR A 171 -11.13 -12.15 -1.94
C THR A 171 -12.29 -13.12 -1.75
N ASP A 172 -12.94 -13.05 -0.56
CA ASP A 172 -14.12 -13.86 -0.21
C ASP A 172 -15.45 -13.17 -0.55
N GLY A 173 -15.43 -11.96 -1.09
CA GLY A 173 -16.62 -11.24 -1.49
C GLY A 173 -16.36 -9.78 -1.83
N ALA A 174 -17.34 -9.17 -2.49
CA ALA A 174 -17.35 -7.78 -2.88
C ALA A 174 -18.75 -7.19 -2.64
N GLU A 175 -18.84 -6.13 -1.84
CA GLU A 175 -20.12 -5.52 -1.44
C GLU A 175 -20.01 -3.99 -1.41
N PHE A 176 -21.16 -3.31 -1.53
CA PHE A 176 -21.26 -1.85 -1.47
C PHE A 176 -21.74 -1.40 -0.09
N PHE A 177 -20.97 -0.53 0.56
CA PHE A 177 -21.22 -0.04 1.91
C PHE A 177 -21.49 1.46 1.94
N ALA A 178 -22.45 1.87 2.76
CA ALA A 178 -22.68 3.29 3.06
C ALA A 178 -21.58 3.84 3.98
N ALA A 179 -21.36 5.15 3.96
CA ALA A 179 -20.30 5.81 4.72
C ALA A 179 -20.43 5.60 6.25
N ASP A 180 -21.64 5.47 6.75
CA ASP A 180 -22.00 5.28 8.17
C ASP A 180 -22.11 3.80 8.57
N ALA A 181 -21.96 2.86 7.63
CA ALA A 181 -22.10 1.43 7.83
C ALA A 181 -20.90 0.64 7.28
N LEU A 182 -19.69 1.20 7.42
CA LEU A 182 -18.48 0.53 6.99
C LEU A 182 -18.17 -0.70 7.86
N PRO A 183 -17.77 -1.83 7.27
CA PRO A 183 -17.36 -3.01 8.01
C PRO A 183 -15.97 -2.82 8.62
N THR A 184 -15.47 -3.83 9.34
CA THR A 184 -14.10 -3.83 9.87
C THR A 184 -13.08 -3.75 8.73
N LEU A 185 -12.30 -2.66 8.68
CA LEU A 185 -11.34 -2.41 7.61
C LEU A 185 -9.99 -3.09 7.85
N SER A 186 -9.35 -3.47 6.75
CA SER A 186 -7.93 -3.84 6.69
C SER A 186 -7.07 -2.58 6.74
N ILE A 187 -6.75 -2.11 7.96
CA ILE A 187 -6.01 -0.84 8.19
C ILE A 187 -4.62 -0.84 7.55
N GLY A 188 -4.04 -2.00 7.33
CA GLY A 188 -2.81 -2.11 6.54
C GLY A 188 -2.96 -1.66 5.08
N ARG A 189 -4.19 -1.71 4.54
CA ARG A 189 -4.52 -1.42 3.14
C ARG A 189 -5.27 -0.11 2.94
N VAL A 190 -6.30 0.14 3.76
CA VAL A 190 -7.09 1.38 3.69
C VAL A 190 -7.51 1.84 5.08
N THR A 191 -7.57 3.14 5.30
CA THR A 191 -8.06 3.73 6.57
C THR A 191 -9.44 4.35 6.40
N HIS A 192 -10.17 4.52 7.54
CA HIS A 192 -11.46 5.19 7.53
C HIS A 192 -11.40 6.62 6.97
N ALA A 193 -10.31 7.36 7.28
CA ALA A 193 -10.10 8.72 6.77
C ALA A 193 -9.96 8.72 5.24
N GLN A 194 -9.25 7.74 4.68
CA GLN A 194 -9.10 7.61 3.22
C GLN A 194 -10.43 7.28 2.55
N ILE A 195 -11.24 6.37 3.11
CA ILE A 195 -12.58 6.07 2.58
C ILE A 195 -13.48 7.30 2.67
N ALA A 196 -13.48 8.01 3.80
CA ALA A 196 -14.27 9.24 3.97
C ALA A 196 -13.89 10.30 2.93
N HIS A 197 -12.59 10.41 2.62
CA HIS A 197 -12.10 11.32 1.59
C HIS A 197 -12.54 10.89 0.18
N MET A 198 -12.60 9.58 -0.11
CA MET A 198 -13.15 9.10 -1.39
C MET A 198 -14.64 9.43 -1.53
N PHE A 199 -15.43 9.31 -0.46
CA PHE A 199 -16.82 9.79 -0.44
C PHE A 199 -16.94 11.29 -0.70
N GLU A 200 -16.00 12.10 -0.20
CA GLU A 200 -15.97 13.53 -0.48
C GLU A 200 -15.70 13.80 -1.96
N HIS A 201 -14.71 13.14 -2.55
CA HIS A 201 -14.42 13.24 -3.99
C HIS A 201 -15.57 12.74 -4.87
N HIS A 202 -16.35 11.76 -4.41
CA HIS A 202 -17.53 11.28 -5.11
C HIS A 202 -18.67 12.33 -5.09
N ARG A 203 -18.90 12.96 -3.93
CA ARG A 203 -19.93 14.02 -3.80
C ARG A 203 -19.54 15.33 -4.45
N ARG A 204 -18.24 15.60 -4.56
CA ARG A 204 -17.66 16.85 -5.08
C ARG A 204 -16.59 16.54 -6.13
N PRO A 205 -17.02 16.17 -7.36
CA PRO A 205 -16.08 15.74 -8.42
C PRO A 205 -15.07 16.84 -8.83
N GLU A 206 -15.39 18.10 -8.56
CA GLU A 206 -14.55 19.27 -8.85
C GLU A 206 -13.33 19.42 -7.93
N LEU A 207 -13.27 18.70 -6.80
CA LEU A 207 -12.13 18.78 -5.89
C LEU A 207 -10.82 18.44 -6.62
N PRO A 208 -9.74 19.18 -6.38
CA PRO A 208 -8.44 18.85 -6.93
C PRO A 208 -7.91 17.55 -6.33
N THR A 209 -6.96 16.89 -7.03
CA THR A 209 -6.21 15.76 -6.47
C THR A 209 -5.52 16.18 -5.17
N SER A 210 -5.71 15.39 -4.12
CA SER A 210 -5.06 15.60 -2.82
C SER A 210 -3.70 14.89 -2.79
N PHE A 211 -2.71 15.50 -2.14
CA PHE A 211 -1.39 14.90 -1.96
C PHE A 211 -0.71 15.40 -0.67
N ASP A 212 0.35 14.72 -0.21
CA ASP A 212 1.18 15.12 0.94
C ASP A 212 2.15 16.25 0.60
#